data_f2ee3b4d9a96919c4bcd0294ff26b41d
#
_entry.id   f2ee3b4d9a96919c4bcd0294ff26b41d
#
_cell.length_a   1.000
_cell.length_b   1.000
_cell.length_c   1.000
_cell.angle_alpha   90.00
_cell.angle_beta   90.00
_cell.angle_gamma   90.00
#
_symmetry.space_group_name_H-M   'P 1'
#
loop_
_entity.id
_entity.type
_entity.pdbx_description
1 polymer ?
#
loop_
_entity_poly.entity_id
_entity_poly.type
_entity_poly.pdbx_seq_one_letter_code
_entity_poly.pdbx_strand_id
1 'polypeptide(L)'
;MKQSSTTVRRTYYVLTAGNTLAASLIWGINTIFLLDAGLSNFQAFAANAFFTAGMVLFEIPTGVVADRWGRRASFLCGTLTLAATTGLYVLLWQLRSGFVWWAIVSALLGLGFTFFSGATEAWLVDALTATRFDGQLEGVFARGQVIGGAMMLGGSVAGGYLAQLTNLGVPYVLRAGILIGVFVLALFAMHDIGFTPDRGEKPLTEMRRIVDSSVEHGLKVPAVRATMLAGFFSGGTATPEFGNFDA
;
A
#
# COMPACT_ATOMS: atom_id res chain seq x y z
N MET A 1 17.80 18.29 -13.08
CA MET A 1 17.04 18.18 -14.35
C MET A 1 15.63 18.68 -14.10
N LYS A 2 15.09 19.62 -14.93
CA LYS A 2 13.69 20.02 -14.83
C LYS A 2 12.84 18.88 -15.39
N GLN A 3 12.16 18.13 -14.53
CA GLN A 3 11.14 17.18 -15.00
C GLN A 3 9.95 17.96 -15.57
N SER A 4 9.38 17.47 -16.68
CA SER A 4 8.14 18.04 -17.23
C SER A 4 6.92 17.41 -16.53
N SER A 5 5.79 18.12 -16.50
CA SER A 5 4.51 17.58 -15.97
C SER A 5 4.09 16.28 -16.68
N THR A 6 4.45 16.11 -17.94
CA THR A 6 4.20 14.86 -18.70
C THR A 6 5.03 13.70 -18.16
N THR A 7 6.30 13.94 -17.80
CA THR A 7 7.17 12.90 -17.19
C THR A 7 6.64 12.51 -15.83
N VAL A 8 6.26 13.47 -14.98
CA VAL A 8 5.66 13.22 -13.65
C VAL A 8 4.42 12.32 -13.77
N ARG A 9 3.47 12.68 -14.65
CA ARG A 9 2.25 11.87 -14.86
C ARG A 9 2.55 10.46 -15.36
N ARG A 10 3.47 10.30 -16.31
CA ARG A 10 3.89 8.97 -16.80
C ARG A 10 4.50 8.14 -15.69
N THR A 11 5.39 8.73 -14.89
CA THR A 11 5.99 8.06 -13.72
C THR A 11 4.90 7.59 -12.77
N TYR A 12 3.94 8.46 -12.40
CA TYR A 12 2.81 8.11 -11.55
C TYR A 12 2.03 6.91 -12.10
N TYR A 13 1.65 6.93 -13.38
CA TYR A 13 0.87 5.85 -13.97
C TYR A 13 1.63 4.51 -13.99
N VAL A 14 2.92 4.53 -14.28
CA VAL A 14 3.73 3.31 -14.32
C VAL A 14 3.97 2.76 -12.90
N LEU A 15 4.22 3.62 -11.92
CA LEU A 15 4.36 3.21 -10.52
C LEU A 15 3.04 2.63 -9.98
N THR A 16 1.91 3.29 -10.24
CA THR A 16 0.58 2.79 -9.89
C THR A 16 0.28 1.44 -10.55
N ALA A 17 0.53 1.32 -11.86
CA ALA A 17 0.34 0.08 -12.59
C ALA A 17 1.18 -1.07 -12.01
N GLY A 18 2.47 -0.84 -11.82
CA GLY A 18 3.39 -1.85 -11.30
C GLY A 18 3.07 -2.29 -9.88
N ASN A 19 2.77 -1.32 -9.00
CA ASN A 19 2.41 -1.62 -7.61
C ASN A 19 1.09 -2.38 -7.49
N THR A 20 0.05 -1.94 -8.24
CA THR A 20 -1.25 -2.61 -8.24
C THR A 20 -1.16 -4.01 -8.87
N LEU A 21 -0.42 -4.16 -9.97
CA LEU A 21 -0.18 -5.47 -10.58
C LEU A 21 0.50 -6.42 -9.59
N ALA A 22 1.56 -5.95 -8.91
CA ALA A 22 2.25 -6.75 -7.89
C ALA A 22 1.32 -7.18 -6.75
N ALA A 23 0.45 -6.28 -6.27
CA ALA A 23 -0.51 -6.59 -5.22
C ALA A 23 -1.55 -7.61 -5.68
N SER A 24 -2.11 -7.43 -6.86
CA SER A 24 -3.22 -8.22 -7.38
C SER A 24 -2.86 -9.66 -7.72
N LEU A 25 -1.61 -9.95 -8.09
CA LEU A 25 -1.14 -11.30 -8.39
C LEU A 25 -1.39 -12.30 -7.27
N ILE A 26 -1.37 -11.86 -6.03
CA ILE A 26 -1.55 -12.74 -4.86
C ILE A 26 -2.88 -12.55 -4.16
N TRP A 27 -3.63 -11.51 -4.47
CA TRP A 27 -4.84 -11.15 -3.74
C TRP A 27 -5.85 -12.30 -3.68
N GLY A 28 -6.19 -12.89 -4.82
CA GLY A 28 -7.18 -13.98 -4.90
C GLY A 28 -6.70 -15.32 -4.35
N ILE A 29 -5.39 -15.53 -4.23
CA ILE A 29 -4.80 -16.82 -3.84
C ILE A 29 -4.19 -16.81 -2.43
N ASN A 30 -4.12 -15.66 -1.76
CA ASN A 30 -3.41 -15.51 -0.49
C ASN A 30 -3.88 -16.50 0.59
N THR A 31 -5.20 -16.65 0.77
CA THR A 31 -5.73 -17.58 1.76
C THR A 31 -5.37 -19.03 1.42
N ILE A 32 -5.49 -19.42 0.15
CA ILE A 32 -5.14 -20.76 -0.33
C ILE A 32 -3.65 -21.05 -0.11
N PHE A 33 -2.80 -20.05 -0.38
CA PHE A 33 -1.36 -20.14 -0.14
C PHE A 33 -1.01 -20.37 1.33
N LEU A 34 -1.69 -19.65 2.26
CA LEU A 34 -1.49 -19.83 3.70
C LEU A 34 -1.95 -21.21 4.18
N LEU A 35 -3.06 -21.71 3.66
CA LEU A 35 -3.54 -23.07 3.96
C LEU A 35 -2.59 -24.14 3.42
N ASP A 36 -2.09 -23.97 2.19
CA ASP A 36 -1.11 -24.88 1.61
C ASP A 36 0.23 -24.86 2.37
N ALA A 37 0.59 -23.73 2.99
CA ALA A 37 1.73 -23.63 3.90
C ALA A 37 1.58 -24.47 5.18
N GLY A 38 0.40 -25.03 5.43
CA GLY A 38 0.10 -25.86 6.60
C GLY A 38 -0.59 -25.10 7.75
N LEU A 39 -1.04 -23.86 7.53
CA LEU A 39 -1.81 -23.13 8.53
C LEU A 39 -3.26 -23.64 8.56
N SER A 40 -3.86 -23.66 9.74
CA SER A 40 -5.30 -23.88 9.87
C SER A 40 -6.08 -22.67 9.34
N ASN A 41 -7.38 -22.84 9.06
CA ASN A 41 -8.26 -21.73 8.67
C ASN A 41 -8.19 -20.56 9.66
N PHE A 42 -8.23 -20.84 10.96
CA PHE A 42 -8.11 -19.81 12.00
C PHE A 42 -6.75 -19.07 11.90
N GLN A 43 -5.67 -19.78 11.72
CA GLN A 43 -4.34 -19.18 11.59
C GLN A 43 -4.19 -18.35 10.32
N ALA A 44 -4.77 -18.77 9.20
CA ALA A 44 -4.78 -18.00 7.95
C ALA A 44 -5.54 -16.67 8.12
N PHE A 45 -6.72 -16.70 8.74
CA PHE A 45 -7.45 -15.47 9.07
C PHE A 45 -6.71 -14.60 10.10
N ALA A 46 -6.10 -15.22 11.11
CA ALA A 46 -5.29 -14.50 12.09
C ALA A 46 -4.08 -13.81 11.44
N ALA A 47 -3.40 -14.45 10.48
CA ALA A 47 -2.31 -13.83 9.72
C ALA A 47 -2.80 -12.57 8.97
N ASN A 48 -3.97 -12.62 8.32
CA ASN A 48 -4.58 -11.45 7.70
C ASN A 48 -4.98 -10.37 8.73
N ALA A 49 -5.41 -10.76 9.93
CA ALA A 49 -5.66 -9.80 11.02
C ALA A 49 -4.36 -9.12 11.48
N PHE A 50 -3.24 -9.84 11.58
CA PHE A 50 -1.92 -9.25 11.87
C PHE A 50 -1.45 -8.29 10.77
N PHE A 51 -1.74 -8.58 9.50
CA PHE A 51 -1.50 -7.63 8.41
C PHE A 51 -2.28 -6.31 8.63
N THR A 52 -3.59 -6.40 8.92
CA THR A 52 -4.42 -5.22 9.20
C THR A 52 -3.95 -4.48 10.46
N ALA A 53 -3.61 -5.21 11.52
CA ALA A 53 -3.05 -4.63 12.73
C ALA A 53 -1.73 -3.90 12.46
N GLY A 54 -0.87 -4.47 11.62
CA GLY A 54 0.36 -3.82 11.14
C GLY A 54 0.06 -2.53 10.38
N MET A 55 -0.92 -2.52 9.48
CA MET A 55 -1.33 -1.29 8.81
C MET A 55 -1.74 -0.20 9.81
N VAL A 56 -2.64 -0.52 10.74
CA VAL A 56 -3.11 0.45 11.74
C VAL A 56 -1.96 0.96 12.64
N LEU A 57 -1.09 0.05 13.08
CA LEU A 57 0.01 0.40 13.98
C LEU A 57 1.05 1.31 13.32
N PHE A 58 1.35 1.07 12.06
CA PHE A 58 2.44 1.76 11.36
C PHE A 58 1.98 2.94 10.49
N GLU A 59 0.68 3.21 10.36
CA GLU A 59 0.14 4.30 9.53
C GLU A 59 0.72 5.66 9.95
N ILE A 60 0.68 5.99 11.23
CA ILE A 60 1.22 7.26 11.74
C ILE A 60 2.75 7.33 11.62
N PRO A 61 3.54 6.31 12.06
CA PRO A 61 4.99 6.31 11.88
C PRO A 61 5.44 6.52 10.43
N THR A 62 4.81 5.84 9.50
CA THR A 62 5.18 5.94 8.07
C THR A 62 4.75 7.26 7.45
N GLY A 63 3.64 7.86 7.90
CA GLY A 63 3.24 9.22 7.54
C GLY A 63 4.32 10.24 7.92
N VAL A 64 4.82 10.18 9.16
CA VAL A 64 5.92 11.05 9.63
C VAL A 64 7.20 10.84 8.82
N VAL A 65 7.49 9.61 8.40
CA VAL A 65 8.62 9.32 7.49
C VAL A 65 8.43 10.06 6.16
N ALA A 66 7.24 9.97 5.56
CA ALA A 66 6.93 10.62 4.29
C ALA A 66 7.03 12.17 4.38
N ASP A 67 6.58 12.76 5.49
CA ASP A 67 6.58 14.21 5.71
C ASP A 67 7.99 14.78 5.99
N ARG A 68 8.88 13.97 6.58
CA ARG A 68 10.24 14.43 6.93
C ARG A 68 11.31 14.09 5.92
N TRP A 69 11.28 12.87 5.39
CA TRP A 69 12.34 12.36 4.51
C TRP A 69 11.95 12.37 3.05
N GLY A 70 10.70 12.72 2.74
CA GLY A 70 10.18 12.87 1.40
C GLY A 70 9.32 11.69 0.95
N ARG A 71 8.46 12.00 0.01
CA ARG A 71 7.49 11.04 -0.56
C ARG A 71 8.19 9.90 -1.31
N ARG A 72 9.29 10.22 -1.99
CA ARG A 72 10.15 9.24 -2.67
C ARG A 72 10.77 8.25 -1.67
N ALA A 73 11.33 8.74 -0.57
CA ALA A 73 11.93 7.88 0.45
C ALA A 73 10.90 6.90 1.03
N SER A 74 9.69 7.39 1.35
CA SER A 74 8.58 6.55 1.80
C SER A 74 8.24 5.48 0.77
N PHE A 75 8.04 5.85 -0.50
CA PHE A 75 7.73 4.91 -1.57
C PHE A 75 8.81 3.82 -1.73
N LEU A 76 10.09 4.20 -1.69
CA LEU A 76 11.20 3.25 -1.80
C LEU A 76 11.25 2.30 -0.61
N CYS A 77 11.06 2.80 0.62
CA CYS A 77 10.97 1.97 1.82
C CYS A 77 9.80 0.98 1.73
N GLY A 78 8.62 1.45 1.29
CA GLY A 78 7.45 0.61 1.11
C GLY A 78 7.68 -0.52 0.09
N THR A 79 8.20 -0.17 -1.08
CA THR A 79 8.45 -1.15 -2.15
C THR A 79 9.47 -2.21 -1.72
N LEU A 80 10.55 -1.79 -1.04
CA LEU A 80 11.58 -2.69 -0.53
C LEU A 80 11.03 -3.60 0.58
N THR A 81 10.25 -3.03 1.51
CA THR A 81 9.61 -3.80 2.60
C THR A 81 8.64 -4.82 2.02
N LEU A 82 7.81 -4.46 1.03
CA LEU A 82 6.89 -5.38 0.38
C LEU A 82 7.64 -6.48 -0.40
N ALA A 83 8.72 -6.15 -1.10
CA ALA A 83 9.53 -7.15 -1.80
C ALA A 83 10.16 -8.14 -0.82
N ALA A 84 10.78 -7.64 0.26
CA ALA A 84 11.42 -8.46 1.29
C ALA A 84 10.40 -9.36 2.01
N THR A 85 9.27 -8.81 2.45
CA THR A 85 8.22 -9.58 3.15
C THR A 85 7.57 -10.60 2.22
N THR A 86 7.41 -10.29 0.93
CA THR A 86 6.95 -11.27 -0.07
C THR A 86 7.95 -12.41 -0.23
N GLY A 87 9.25 -12.13 -0.26
CA GLY A 87 10.30 -13.16 -0.26
C GLY A 87 10.28 -14.01 1.01
N LEU A 88 10.06 -13.38 2.18
CA LEU A 88 9.89 -14.10 3.45
C LEU A 88 8.64 -14.99 3.43
N TYR A 89 7.53 -14.59 2.83
CA TYR A 89 6.35 -15.45 2.67
C TYR A 89 6.69 -16.74 1.89
N VAL A 90 7.43 -16.61 0.80
CA VAL A 90 7.90 -17.79 0.02
C VAL A 90 8.82 -18.68 0.87
N LEU A 91 9.73 -18.08 1.63
CA LEU A 91 10.64 -18.80 2.51
C LEU A 91 9.87 -19.56 3.62
N LEU A 92 8.93 -18.91 4.30
CA LEU A 92 8.10 -19.52 5.34
C LEU A 92 7.25 -20.67 4.76
N TRP A 93 6.73 -20.52 3.56
CA TRP A 93 6.01 -21.56 2.84
C TRP A 93 6.87 -22.78 2.58
N GLN A 94 8.09 -22.59 2.07
CA GLN A 94 9.03 -23.68 1.79
C GLN A 94 9.47 -24.41 3.07
N LEU A 95 9.72 -23.64 4.15
CA LEU A 95 10.17 -24.19 5.43
C LEU A 95 9.04 -24.76 6.29
N ARG A 96 7.77 -24.65 5.85
CA ARG A 96 6.59 -25.04 6.65
C ARG A 96 6.63 -24.45 8.07
N SER A 97 6.95 -23.17 8.15
CA SER A 97 7.22 -22.48 9.42
C SER A 97 5.98 -22.34 10.29
N GLY A 98 6.18 -22.31 11.62
CA GLY A 98 5.10 -22.14 12.58
C GLY A 98 4.39 -20.76 12.48
N PHE A 99 3.15 -20.68 12.94
CA PHE A 99 2.25 -19.53 12.82
C PHE A 99 2.85 -18.19 13.30
N VAL A 100 3.66 -18.20 14.34
CA VAL A 100 4.25 -16.96 14.91
C VAL A 100 5.05 -16.18 13.86
N TRP A 101 5.80 -16.86 13.00
CA TRP A 101 6.55 -16.22 11.93
C TRP A 101 5.64 -15.61 10.87
N TRP A 102 4.55 -16.29 10.55
CA TRP A 102 3.53 -15.75 9.65
C TRP A 102 2.89 -14.49 10.21
N ALA A 103 2.56 -14.47 11.51
CA ALA A 103 1.99 -13.28 12.15
C ALA A 103 2.95 -12.08 12.09
N ILE A 104 4.25 -12.31 12.40
CA ILE A 104 5.27 -11.25 12.34
C ILE A 104 5.43 -10.73 10.91
N VAL A 105 5.60 -11.62 9.93
CA VAL A 105 5.83 -11.19 8.54
C VAL A 105 4.57 -10.56 7.95
N SER A 106 3.37 -11.00 8.34
CA SER A 106 2.11 -10.35 7.97
C SER A 106 2.03 -8.91 8.50
N ALA A 107 2.40 -8.67 9.76
CA ALA A 107 2.44 -7.32 10.31
C ALA A 107 3.46 -6.43 9.58
N LEU A 108 4.64 -6.96 9.23
CA LEU A 108 5.64 -6.26 8.41
C LEU A 108 5.17 -6.03 6.98
N LEU A 109 4.35 -6.94 6.42
CA LEU A 109 3.70 -6.71 5.13
C LEU A 109 2.74 -5.51 5.22
N GLY A 110 1.99 -5.39 6.33
CA GLY A 110 1.16 -4.23 6.65
C GLY A 110 1.98 -2.93 6.70
N LEU A 111 3.12 -2.94 7.39
CA LEU A 111 4.08 -1.81 7.39
C LEU A 111 4.48 -1.41 5.97
N GLY A 112 4.76 -2.37 5.08
CA GLY A 112 5.09 -2.08 3.68
C GLY A 112 3.98 -1.31 2.96
N PHE A 113 2.72 -1.65 3.20
CA PHE A 113 1.56 -0.97 2.62
C PHE A 113 1.38 0.45 3.14
N THR A 114 1.61 0.71 4.44
CA THR A 114 1.42 2.04 5.02
C THR A 114 2.39 3.09 4.46
N PHE A 115 3.56 2.69 3.98
CA PHE A 115 4.48 3.61 3.30
C PHE A 115 3.94 4.19 1.98
N PHE A 116 2.93 3.53 1.36
CA PHE A 116 2.28 4.04 0.16
C PHE A 116 1.08 4.92 0.48
N SER A 117 0.50 4.79 1.68
CA SER A 117 -0.71 5.52 2.08
C SER A 117 -0.47 7.03 1.96
N GLY A 118 -1.18 7.66 1.04
CA GLY A 118 -1.08 9.10 0.76
C GLY A 118 0.25 9.58 0.15
N ALA A 119 1.36 8.84 0.27
CA ALA A 119 2.67 9.31 -0.19
C ALA A 119 2.77 9.46 -1.71
N THR A 120 2.17 8.55 -2.46
CA THR A 120 2.20 8.57 -3.93
C THR A 120 1.35 9.70 -4.49
N GLU A 121 0.17 9.90 -3.93
CA GLU A 121 -0.77 10.97 -4.29
C GLU A 121 -0.20 12.34 -3.92
N ALA A 122 0.33 12.48 -2.71
CA ALA A 122 0.98 13.72 -2.26
C ALA A 122 2.19 14.05 -3.14
N TRP A 123 3.04 13.06 -3.48
CA TRP A 123 4.14 13.27 -4.41
C TRP A 123 3.66 13.78 -5.77
N LEU A 124 2.58 13.20 -6.30
CA LEU A 124 2.02 13.62 -7.59
C LEU A 124 1.56 15.08 -7.54
N VAL A 125 0.83 15.47 -6.49
CA VAL A 125 0.34 16.85 -6.32
C VAL A 125 1.50 17.83 -6.19
N ASP A 126 2.48 17.53 -5.31
CA ASP A 126 3.66 18.38 -5.10
C ASP A 126 4.44 18.59 -6.41
N ALA A 127 4.70 17.49 -7.14
CA ALA A 127 5.47 17.53 -8.38
C ALA A 127 4.71 18.23 -9.53
N LEU A 128 3.40 18.03 -9.65
CA LEU A 128 2.58 18.72 -10.65
C LEU A 128 2.46 20.22 -10.36
N THR A 129 2.30 20.59 -9.10
CA THR A 129 2.28 22.00 -8.67
C THR A 129 3.62 22.67 -8.97
N ALA A 130 4.74 22.05 -8.62
CA ALA A 130 6.08 22.58 -8.87
C ALA A 130 6.41 22.69 -10.37
N THR A 131 5.84 21.83 -11.20
CA THR A 131 6.00 21.88 -12.67
C THR A 131 4.98 22.78 -13.38
N ARG A 132 4.15 23.54 -12.62
CA ARG A 132 3.10 24.43 -13.12
C ARG A 132 2.16 23.74 -14.12
N PHE A 133 1.63 22.61 -13.69
CA PHE A 133 0.69 21.84 -14.51
C PHE A 133 -0.66 22.58 -14.59
N ASP A 134 -1.09 22.99 -15.79
CA ASP A 134 -2.33 23.74 -16.03
C ASP A 134 -3.58 22.86 -16.23
N GLY A 135 -3.44 21.52 -16.11
CA GLY A 135 -4.53 20.57 -16.28
C GLY A 135 -5.28 20.29 -14.98
N GLN A 136 -6.37 19.53 -15.09
CA GLN A 136 -7.17 19.10 -13.94
C GLN A 136 -6.49 17.89 -13.26
N LEU A 137 -6.23 18.01 -11.95
CA LEU A 137 -5.64 16.94 -11.13
C LEU A 137 -6.58 15.72 -11.07
N GLU A 138 -7.88 15.96 -10.99
CA GLU A 138 -8.93 14.94 -10.97
C GLU A 138 -8.82 14.02 -12.20
N GLY A 139 -8.55 14.58 -13.37
CA GLY A 139 -8.34 13.81 -14.60
C GLY A 139 -7.09 12.91 -14.56
N VAL A 140 -6.05 13.33 -13.83
CA VAL A 140 -4.85 12.52 -13.63
C VAL A 140 -5.14 11.38 -12.65
N PHE A 141 -5.81 11.66 -11.54
CA PHE A 141 -6.22 10.65 -10.57
C PHE A 141 -7.19 9.63 -11.18
N ALA A 142 -8.21 10.10 -11.92
CA ALA A 142 -9.18 9.23 -12.58
C ALA A 142 -8.49 8.23 -13.54
N ARG A 143 -7.52 8.70 -14.34
CA ARG A 143 -6.71 7.79 -15.19
C ARG A 143 -5.87 6.82 -14.38
N GLY A 144 -5.28 7.26 -13.28
CA GLY A 144 -4.57 6.40 -12.34
C GLY A 144 -5.46 5.28 -11.80
N GLN A 145 -6.68 5.61 -11.40
CA GLN A 145 -7.68 4.64 -10.92
C GLN A 145 -8.08 3.62 -12.02
N VAL A 146 -8.31 4.08 -13.25
CA VAL A 146 -8.60 3.19 -14.37
C VAL A 146 -7.44 2.22 -14.65
N ILE A 147 -6.20 2.73 -14.64
CA ILE A 147 -5.00 1.90 -14.80
C ILE A 147 -4.89 0.90 -13.64
N GLY A 148 -5.07 1.36 -12.40
CA GLY A 148 -5.07 0.50 -11.23
C GLY A 148 -6.14 -0.59 -11.32
N GLY A 149 -7.38 -0.23 -11.65
CA GLY A 149 -8.48 -1.19 -11.83
C GLY A 149 -8.19 -2.25 -12.91
N ALA A 150 -7.65 -1.84 -14.05
CA ALA A 150 -7.25 -2.77 -15.12
C ALA A 150 -6.14 -3.71 -14.66
N MET A 151 -5.12 -3.20 -13.95
CA MET A 151 -4.03 -4.02 -13.39
C MET A 151 -4.54 -4.96 -12.29
N MET A 152 -5.49 -4.51 -11.48
CA MET A 152 -6.13 -5.33 -10.44
C MET A 152 -6.85 -6.53 -11.04
N LEU A 153 -7.69 -6.31 -12.03
CA LEU A 153 -8.42 -7.38 -12.72
C LEU A 153 -7.46 -8.33 -13.45
N GLY A 154 -6.58 -7.78 -14.28
CA GLY A 154 -5.61 -8.59 -15.03
C GLY A 154 -4.67 -9.38 -14.14
N GLY A 155 -4.14 -8.75 -13.10
CA GLY A 155 -3.22 -9.38 -12.16
C GLY A 155 -3.88 -10.47 -11.31
N SER A 156 -5.12 -10.27 -10.85
CA SER A 156 -5.85 -11.29 -10.08
C SER A 156 -6.13 -12.54 -10.91
N VAL A 157 -6.54 -12.36 -12.16
CA VAL A 157 -6.75 -13.49 -13.10
C VAL A 157 -5.42 -14.17 -13.42
N ALA A 158 -4.38 -13.39 -13.75
CA ALA A 158 -3.06 -13.91 -14.06
C ALA A 158 -2.44 -14.67 -12.88
N GLY A 159 -2.57 -14.14 -11.66
CA GLY A 159 -2.07 -14.77 -10.45
C GLY A 159 -2.71 -16.12 -10.18
N GLY A 160 -4.05 -16.21 -10.26
CA GLY A 160 -4.79 -17.46 -10.12
C GLY A 160 -4.43 -18.47 -11.21
N TYR A 161 -4.33 -18.04 -12.47
CA TYR A 161 -3.97 -18.90 -13.58
C TYR A 161 -2.52 -19.42 -13.47
N LEU A 162 -1.57 -18.56 -13.12
CA LEU A 162 -0.19 -18.96 -12.88
C LEU A 162 -0.07 -19.96 -11.74
N ALA A 163 -0.80 -19.76 -10.65
CA ALA A 163 -0.83 -20.69 -9.52
C ALA A 163 -1.34 -22.08 -9.94
N GLN A 164 -2.35 -22.14 -10.80
CA GLN A 164 -2.91 -23.41 -11.32
C GLN A 164 -1.94 -24.13 -12.26
N LEU A 165 -1.26 -23.39 -13.15
CA LEU A 165 -0.34 -23.98 -14.12
C LEU A 165 1.01 -24.41 -13.52
N THR A 166 1.36 -23.86 -12.34
CA THR A 166 2.67 -24.07 -11.75
C THR A 166 2.57 -24.52 -10.28
N ASN A 167 2.63 -23.56 -9.36
CA ASN A 167 2.39 -23.71 -7.93
C ASN A 167 2.06 -22.37 -7.30
N LEU A 168 1.56 -22.40 -6.07
CA LEU A 168 1.13 -21.19 -5.35
C LEU A 168 2.27 -20.21 -5.02
N GLY A 169 3.53 -20.64 -5.04
CA GLY A 169 4.69 -19.78 -4.78
C GLY A 169 5.10 -18.89 -5.96
N VAL A 170 4.84 -19.32 -7.22
CA VAL A 170 5.27 -18.60 -8.43
C VAL A 170 4.68 -17.18 -8.52
N PRO A 171 3.38 -16.95 -8.26
CA PRO A 171 2.83 -15.59 -8.21
C PRO A 171 3.53 -14.69 -7.18
N TYR A 172 3.95 -15.22 -6.03
CA TYR A 172 4.69 -14.47 -5.01
C TYR A 172 6.10 -14.10 -5.48
N VAL A 173 6.81 -15.03 -6.13
CA VAL A 173 8.13 -14.74 -6.72
C VAL A 173 8.02 -13.68 -7.81
N LEU A 174 7.02 -13.80 -8.67
CA LEU A 174 6.76 -12.79 -9.71
C LEU A 174 6.42 -11.42 -9.11
N ARG A 175 5.59 -11.38 -8.08
CA ARG A 175 5.29 -10.17 -7.32
C ARG A 175 6.58 -9.53 -6.77
N ALA A 176 7.45 -10.31 -6.13
CA ALA A 176 8.71 -9.79 -5.60
C ALA A 176 9.58 -9.19 -6.70
N GLY A 177 9.67 -9.86 -7.85
CA GLY A 177 10.39 -9.36 -9.04
C GLY A 177 9.80 -8.04 -9.57
N ILE A 178 8.48 -7.93 -9.68
CA ILE A 178 7.81 -6.69 -10.10
C ILE A 178 8.07 -5.56 -9.09
N LEU A 179 7.99 -5.83 -7.78
CA LEU A 179 8.26 -4.83 -6.74
C LEU A 179 9.72 -4.35 -6.81
N ILE A 180 10.68 -5.22 -7.07
CA ILE A 180 12.07 -4.82 -7.29
C ILE A 180 12.18 -3.94 -8.55
N GLY A 181 11.49 -4.29 -9.63
CA GLY A 181 11.43 -3.47 -10.85
C GLY A 181 10.82 -2.09 -10.59
N VAL A 182 9.72 -2.02 -9.81
CA VAL A 182 9.08 -0.76 -9.39
C VAL A 182 10.02 0.06 -8.49
N PHE A 183 10.75 -0.60 -7.56
CA PHE A 183 11.77 0.05 -6.74
C PHE A 183 12.86 0.71 -7.59
N VAL A 184 13.42 -0.05 -8.54
CA VAL A 184 14.46 0.47 -9.44
C VAL A 184 13.92 1.62 -10.29
N LEU A 185 12.71 1.48 -10.84
CA LEU A 185 12.08 2.56 -11.59
C LEU A 185 11.89 3.82 -10.73
N ALA A 186 11.35 3.67 -9.51
CA ALA A 186 11.15 4.78 -8.60
C ALA A 186 12.48 5.45 -8.21
N LEU A 187 13.54 4.66 -8.03
CA LEU A 187 14.86 5.15 -7.70
C LEU A 187 15.40 6.14 -8.76
N PHE A 188 15.09 5.93 -10.04
CA PHE A 188 15.56 6.78 -11.12
C PHE A 188 14.52 7.80 -11.61
N ALA A 189 13.23 7.50 -11.54
CA ALA A 189 12.18 8.32 -12.12
C ALA A 189 11.43 9.19 -11.11
N MET A 190 11.32 8.76 -9.85
CA MET A 190 10.63 9.51 -8.80
C MET A 190 11.60 10.50 -8.13
N HIS A 191 11.29 11.78 -8.18
CA HIS A 191 12.08 12.84 -7.54
C HIS A 191 11.15 13.71 -6.70
N ASP A 192 11.56 14.09 -5.49
CA ASP A 192 10.80 14.95 -4.59
C ASP A 192 10.85 16.42 -5.05
N ILE A 193 10.14 16.72 -6.16
CA ILE A 193 10.05 18.06 -6.73
C ILE A 193 8.91 18.80 -6.01
N GLY A 194 9.21 19.98 -5.48
CA GLY A 194 8.23 20.79 -4.74
C GLY A 194 7.99 20.34 -3.31
N PHE A 195 8.59 19.26 -2.88
CA PHE A 195 8.51 18.79 -1.49
C PHE A 195 9.26 19.73 -0.54
N THR A 196 8.61 20.13 0.53
CA THR A 196 9.20 20.89 1.65
C THR A 196 9.13 20.04 2.91
N PRO A 197 10.29 19.60 3.47
CA PRO A 197 10.28 18.77 4.67
C PRO A 197 9.67 19.51 5.86
N ASP A 198 8.73 18.88 6.55
CA ASP A 198 8.27 19.35 7.85
C ASP A 198 9.30 18.96 8.93
N ARG A 199 10.00 19.96 9.47
CA ARG A 199 11.05 19.81 10.49
C ARG A 199 10.65 20.44 11.82
N GLY A 200 9.39 20.80 12.01
CA GLY A 200 8.93 21.59 13.16
C GLY A 200 9.12 20.90 14.50
N GLU A 201 8.75 19.65 14.66
CA GLU A 201 8.80 18.91 15.92
C GLU A 201 9.68 17.65 15.84
N LYS A 202 10.05 17.07 17.01
CA LYS A 202 10.69 15.74 17.03
C LYS A 202 9.70 14.67 16.55
N PRO A 203 10.12 13.65 15.78
CA PRO A 203 9.22 12.63 15.24
C PRO A 203 8.30 11.99 16.29
N LEU A 204 8.87 11.66 17.43
CA LEU A 204 8.13 11.00 18.51
C LEU A 204 7.07 11.91 19.14
N THR A 205 7.36 13.21 19.26
CA THR A 205 6.43 14.22 19.79
C THR A 205 5.28 14.44 18.81
N GLU A 206 5.60 14.54 17.53
CA GLU A 206 4.62 14.66 16.44
C GLU A 206 3.70 13.45 16.37
N MET A 207 4.26 12.22 16.37
CA MET A 207 3.47 10.99 16.43
C MET A 207 2.53 10.95 17.63
N ARG A 208 3.03 11.28 18.82
CA ARG A 208 2.21 11.32 20.05
C ARG A 208 1.08 12.34 19.92
N ARG A 209 1.37 13.53 19.43
CA ARG A 209 0.38 14.59 19.22
C ARG A 209 -0.72 14.14 18.25
N ILE A 210 -0.34 13.49 17.13
CA ILE A 210 -1.30 12.98 16.14
C ILE A 210 -2.19 11.91 16.78
N VAL A 211 -1.62 10.96 17.53
CA VAL A 211 -2.37 9.91 18.22
C VAL A 211 -3.34 10.53 19.24
N ASP A 212 -2.83 11.40 20.12
CA ASP A 212 -3.64 12.04 21.17
C ASP A 212 -4.80 12.84 20.55
N SER A 213 -4.52 13.62 19.49
CA SER A 213 -5.53 14.39 18.78
C SER A 213 -6.55 13.48 18.06
N SER A 214 -6.11 12.41 17.43
CA SER A 214 -6.99 11.46 16.73
C SER A 214 -7.92 10.72 17.70
N VAL A 215 -7.39 10.27 18.85
CA VAL A 215 -8.18 9.63 19.90
C VAL A 215 -9.17 10.62 20.52
N GLU A 216 -8.72 11.83 20.80
CA GLU A 216 -9.59 12.87 21.36
C GLU A 216 -10.76 13.21 20.45
N HIS A 217 -10.50 13.48 19.18
CA HIS A 217 -11.55 13.80 18.19
C HIS A 217 -12.41 12.59 17.86
N GLY A 218 -11.82 11.40 17.70
CA GLY A 218 -12.54 10.17 17.42
C GLY A 218 -13.51 9.77 18.52
N LEU A 219 -13.17 9.98 19.78
CA LEU A 219 -14.00 9.62 20.93
C LEU A 219 -14.98 10.73 21.35
N LYS A 220 -14.58 12.01 21.25
CA LYS A 220 -15.38 13.15 21.72
C LYS A 220 -16.41 13.65 20.70
N VAL A 221 -16.17 13.47 19.39
CA VAL A 221 -17.11 13.92 18.36
C VAL A 221 -18.10 12.78 18.03
N PRO A 222 -19.40 12.91 18.38
CA PRO A 222 -20.37 11.82 18.23
C PRO A 222 -20.51 11.33 16.77
N ALA A 223 -20.45 12.23 15.80
CA ALA A 223 -20.52 11.89 14.38
C ALA A 223 -19.32 11.04 13.93
N VAL A 224 -18.10 11.42 14.34
CA VAL A 224 -16.87 10.68 14.03
C VAL A 224 -16.91 9.30 14.67
N ARG A 225 -17.33 9.22 15.93
CA ARG A 225 -17.48 7.95 16.66
C ARG A 225 -18.51 7.04 15.96
N ALA A 226 -19.65 7.58 15.55
CA ALA A 226 -20.67 6.81 14.82
C ALA A 226 -20.13 6.28 13.48
N THR A 227 -19.40 7.10 12.73
CA THR A 227 -18.76 6.70 11.46
C THR A 227 -17.68 5.63 11.68
N MET A 228 -16.85 5.76 12.73
CA MET A 228 -15.85 4.74 13.09
C MET A 228 -16.51 3.41 13.46
N LEU A 229 -17.58 3.43 14.26
CA LEU A 229 -18.34 2.22 14.60
C LEU A 229 -18.99 1.61 13.37
N ALA A 230 -19.65 2.43 12.51
CA ALA A 230 -20.20 1.95 11.27
C ALA A 230 -19.13 1.33 10.36
N GLY A 231 -17.96 1.96 10.23
CA GLY A 231 -16.81 1.43 9.49
C GLY A 231 -16.29 0.10 10.05
N PHE A 232 -16.25 -0.04 11.39
CA PHE A 232 -15.86 -1.29 12.03
C PHE A 232 -16.82 -2.44 11.70
N PHE A 233 -18.11 -2.18 11.72
CA PHE A 233 -19.14 -3.20 11.38
C PHE A 233 -19.27 -3.43 9.87
N SER A 234 -19.04 -2.42 9.03
CA SER A 234 -19.10 -2.56 7.56
C SER A 234 -17.77 -3.04 6.96
N GLY A 235 -16.64 -2.82 7.61
CA GLY A 235 -15.32 -3.27 7.14
C GLY A 235 -15.17 -4.78 6.97
N GLY A 236 -16.05 -5.57 7.59
CA GLY A 236 -16.15 -7.01 7.34
C GLY A 236 -16.95 -7.38 6.08
N THR A 237 -17.65 -6.43 5.49
CA THR A 237 -18.55 -6.64 4.32
C THR A 237 -18.24 -5.65 3.18
N ALA A 238 -17.21 -4.85 3.27
CA ALA A 238 -16.92 -3.81 2.30
C ALA A 238 -16.53 -4.37 0.93
N THR A 239 -17.53 -4.58 0.11
CA THR A 239 -17.42 -4.26 -1.31
C THR A 239 -17.34 -2.72 -1.40
N PRO A 240 -16.45 -2.14 -2.21
CA PRO A 240 -16.47 -0.70 -2.43
C PRO A 240 -17.79 -0.32 -3.10
N GLU A 241 -18.72 0.24 -2.32
CA GLU A 241 -19.84 0.96 -2.90
C GLU A 241 -19.26 2.18 -3.62
N PHE A 242 -19.27 2.13 -4.94
CA PHE A 242 -19.16 3.33 -5.75
C PHE A 242 -20.36 4.21 -5.39
N GLY A 243 -20.09 5.28 -4.65
CA GLY A 243 -21.09 6.25 -4.29
C GLY A 243 -21.78 6.78 -5.55
N ASN A 244 -23.10 6.59 -5.61
CA ASN A 244 -23.94 7.25 -6.57
C ASN A 244 -23.76 8.76 -6.39
N PHE A 245 -23.11 9.40 -7.32
CA PHE A 245 -23.22 10.83 -7.53
C PHE A 245 -24.47 11.06 -8.39
N ASP A 246 -25.63 11.11 -7.74
CA ASP A 246 -26.83 11.64 -8.33
C ASP A 246 -27.04 13.07 -7.84
N ALA A 247 -27.18 13.99 -8.84
CA ALA A 247 -27.56 15.39 -8.88
C ALA A 247 -26.49 16.43 -8.61
#